data_c7ad690cb2122e7608c1eeeae4b70ae7
#
_entry.id   c7ad690cb2122e7608c1eeeae4b70ae7
#
_cell.length_a   1.000
_cell.length_b   1.000
_cell.length_c   1.000
_cell.angle_alpha   90.00
_cell.angle_beta   90.00
_cell.angle_gamma   90.00
#
_symmetry.space_group_name_H-M   'P 1'
#
loop_
_entity.id
_entity.type
_entity.pdbx_description
1 polymer ?
#
loop_
_entity_poly.entity_id
_entity_poly.type
_entity_poly.pdbx_seq_one_letter_code
_entity_poly.pdbx_strand_id
1 'polypeptide(L)'
;VSTKSAKVGDTFRARLTNDVVVDGHVQMNMGRQLQDINAGFKFVATYPQLKNLPIVIGESDPEGCAACGMKTNPSNGYRNGTMHSSYTAASFARKYLLADSFKVNFLGAVTWAFEFEDQPWFYGFRDLATNGVDKPVLNVFRMFGKMKGKRVAVTGNQMYDLKTMVDSSVRRNYNDV
;
A
#
# COMPACT_ATOMS: atom_id res chain seq x y z
N VAL A 1 -8.68 1.08 -11.11
CA VAL A 1 -9.05 2.17 -10.19
C VAL A 1 -7.82 2.54 -9.40
N SER A 2 -7.40 3.78 -9.45
CA SER A 2 -6.31 4.29 -8.62
C SER A 2 -6.80 4.47 -7.19
N THR A 3 -5.98 4.10 -6.20
CA THR A 3 -6.26 4.44 -4.80
C THR A 3 -6.26 5.94 -4.53
N LYS A 4 -5.86 6.72 -5.52
CA LYS A 4 -5.84 8.18 -5.45
C LYS A 4 -7.16 8.84 -5.85
N SER A 5 -8.04 8.12 -6.52
CA SER A 5 -9.27 8.75 -6.97
C SER A 5 -10.34 7.76 -7.33
N ALA A 6 -11.50 7.87 -6.82
CA ALA A 6 -12.71 7.31 -7.35
C ALA A 6 -13.97 7.89 -6.69
N LYS A 7 -14.73 8.58 -7.44
CA LYS A 7 -16.12 8.85 -7.18
C LYS A 7 -16.84 8.66 -8.49
N VAL A 8 -17.97 8.00 -8.51
CA VAL A 8 -18.74 7.89 -9.75
C VAL A 8 -19.07 9.29 -10.22
N GLY A 9 -18.57 9.65 -11.41
CA GLY A 9 -18.78 10.96 -11.99
C GLY A 9 -17.77 12.04 -11.59
N ASP A 10 -16.91 11.78 -10.62
CA ASP A 10 -15.84 12.69 -10.20
C ASP A 10 -14.55 11.97 -9.95
N THR A 11 -13.44 12.67 -10.10
CA THR A 11 -12.16 12.19 -9.58
C THR A 11 -12.10 12.52 -8.12
N PHE A 12 -12.07 11.52 -7.25
CA PHE A 12 -11.77 11.73 -5.85
C PHE A 12 -10.36 11.24 -5.51
N ARG A 13 -9.71 11.93 -4.64
CA ARG A 13 -8.40 11.52 -4.15
C ARG A 13 -8.58 10.56 -2.99
N ALA A 14 -7.98 9.38 -3.10
CA ALA A 14 -7.82 8.52 -1.94
C ALA A 14 -6.99 9.26 -0.87
N ARG A 15 -7.36 9.07 0.36
CA ARG A 15 -6.59 9.59 1.48
C ARG A 15 -5.27 8.85 1.56
N LEU A 16 -4.22 9.60 1.77
CA LEU A 16 -2.89 9.04 1.95
C LEU A 16 -2.76 8.37 3.31
N THR A 17 -1.69 7.65 3.50
CA THR A 17 -1.38 7.06 4.80
C THR A 17 -1.36 8.13 5.89
N ASN A 18 -1.76 7.72 7.07
CA ASN A 18 -1.79 8.59 8.24
C ASN A 18 -0.47 8.49 9.01
N ASP A 19 0.63 8.81 8.33
CA ASP A 19 1.96 8.72 8.90
C ASP A 19 2.20 9.78 9.96
N VAL A 20 2.97 9.43 10.96
CA VAL A 20 3.50 10.36 11.95
C VAL A 20 5.01 10.18 12.08
N VAL A 21 5.70 11.21 12.52
CA VAL A 21 7.11 11.15 12.86
C VAL A 21 7.22 11.09 14.38
N VAL A 22 7.90 10.05 14.88
CA VAL A 22 8.16 9.86 16.30
C VAL A 22 9.66 9.64 16.47
N ASP A 23 10.29 10.41 17.32
CA ASP A 23 11.75 10.36 17.58
C ASP A 23 12.58 10.39 16.28
N GLY A 24 12.18 11.22 15.32
CA GLY A 24 12.85 11.34 14.02
C GLY A 24 12.58 10.19 13.04
N HIS A 25 11.75 9.22 13.39
CA HIS A 25 11.40 8.07 12.54
C HIS A 25 9.95 8.15 12.07
N VAL A 26 9.74 7.86 10.79
CA VAL A 26 8.39 7.73 10.22
C VAL A 26 7.77 6.43 10.68
N GLN A 27 6.56 6.54 11.24
CA GLN A 27 5.69 5.40 11.50
C GLN A 27 4.53 5.42 10.52
N MET A 28 4.48 4.42 9.66
CA MET A 28 3.49 4.32 8.61
C MET A 28 2.20 3.68 9.12
N ASN A 29 1.07 4.13 8.54
CA ASN A 29 -0.24 3.60 8.86
C ASN A 29 -1.02 3.34 7.58
N MET A 30 -1.42 2.10 7.37
CA MET A 30 -2.18 1.69 6.18
C MET A 30 -3.70 1.83 6.32
N GLY A 31 -4.21 2.18 7.50
CA GLY A 31 -5.65 2.20 7.77
C GLY A 31 -6.45 3.05 6.79
N ARG A 32 -5.99 4.25 6.46
CA ARG A 32 -6.66 5.12 5.49
C ARG A 32 -6.70 4.54 4.08
N GLN A 33 -5.60 3.98 3.62
CA GLN A 33 -5.56 3.33 2.32
C GLN A 33 -6.54 2.15 2.26
N LEU A 34 -6.55 1.33 3.31
CA LEU A 34 -7.47 0.20 3.40
C LEU A 34 -8.94 0.62 3.48
N GLN A 35 -9.26 1.74 4.16
CA GLN A 35 -10.61 2.29 4.17
C GLN A 35 -11.10 2.69 2.78
N ASP A 36 -10.25 3.35 2.00
CA ASP A 36 -10.59 3.76 0.64
C ASP A 36 -10.74 2.55 -0.29
N ILE A 37 -9.88 1.55 -0.17
CA ILE A 37 -9.98 0.29 -0.93
C ILE A 37 -11.23 -0.49 -0.53
N ASN A 38 -11.51 -0.57 0.77
CA ASN A 38 -12.72 -1.19 1.32
C ASN A 38 -13.98 -0.54 0.74
N ALA A 39 -14.04 0.78 0.70
CA ALA A 39 -15.15 1.51 0.10
C ALA A 39 -15.29 1.22 -1.40
N GLY A 40 -14.17 1.18 -2.13
CA GLY A 40 -14.15 0.85 -3.56
C GLY A 40 -14.62 -0.58 -3.84
N PHE A 41 -14.13 -1.57 -3.11
CA PHE A 41 -14.56 -2.96 -3.27
C PHE A 41 -16.01 -3.18 -2.87
N LYS A 42 -16.45 -2.53 -1.78
CA LYS A 42 -17.86 -2.54 -1.38
C LYS A 42 -18.74 -1.97 -2.51
N PHE A 43 -18.35 -0.85 -3.10
CA PHE A 43 -19.07 -0.25 -4.21
C PHE A 43 -19.19 -1.22 -5.39
N VAL A 44 -18.08 -1.80 -5.85
CA VAL A 44 -18.09 -2.78 -6.95
C VAL A 44 -18.99 -3.99 -6.61
N ALA A 45 -18.93 -4.48 -5.37
CA ALA A 45 -19.73 -5.64 -4.94
C ALA A 45 -21.24 -5.38 -4.93
N THR A 46 -21.69 -4.10 -4.90
CA THR A 46 -23.14 -3.77 -5.00
C THR A 46 -23.69 -3.94 -6.40
N TYR A 47 -22.84 -4.05 -7.42
CA TYR A 47 -23.26 -4.20 -8.80
C TYR A 47 -22.93 -5.62 -9.31
N PRO A 48 -23.92 -6.53 -9.42
CA PRO A 48 -23.68 -7.93 -9.83
C PRO A 48 -22.90 -8.03 -11.15
N GLN A 49 -23.19 -7.13 -12.10
CA GLN A 49 -22.55 -7.09 -13.43
C GLN A 49 -21.06 -6.68 -13.36
N LEU A 50 -20.61 -6.00 -12.30
CA LEU A 50 -19.23 -5.55 -12.14
C LEU A 50 -18.39 -6.48 -11.26
N LYS A 51 -19.05 -7.28 -10.42
CA LYS A 51 -18.40 -8.06 -9.37
C LYS A 51 -17.32 -9.02 -9.87
N ASN A 52 -17.54 -9.60 -11.06
CA ASN A 52 -16.62 -10.54 -11.67
C ASN A 52 -15.61 -9.90 -12.61
N LEU A 53 -15.75 -8.60 -12.90
CA LEU A 53 -14.78 -7.90 -13.73
C LEU A 53 -13.44 -7.78 -12.99
N PRO A 54 -12.32 -7.92 -13.71
CA PRO A 54 -11.01 -7.82 -13.11
C PRO A 54 -10.75 -6.41 -12.59
N ILE A 55 -10.28 -6.31 -11.35
CA ILE A 55 -9.91 -5.06 -10.70
C ILE A 55 -8.38 -5.01 -10.60
N VAL A 56 -7.79 -3.95 -11.14
CA VAL A 56 -6.39 -3.59 -10.94
C VAL A 56 -6.35 -2.22 -10.28
N ILE A 57 -5.65 -2.09 -9.16
CA ILE A 57 -5.37 -0.80 -8.53
C ILE A 57 -4.14 -0.23 -9.24
N GLY A 58 -4.33 0.81 -10.04
CA GLY A 58 -3.34 1.34 -10.97
C GLY A 58 -2.13 2.00 -10.28
N GLU A 59 -2.31 2.54 -9.07
CA GLU A 59 -1.22 3.02 -8.21
C GLU A 59 -1.64 2.85 -6.75
N SER A 60 -0.88 2.07 -6.02
CA SER A 60 -1.21 1.69 -4.65
C SER A 60 0.00 1.86 -3.74
N ASP A 61 0.30 3.09 -3.43
CA ASP A 61 1.49 3.54 -2.73
C ASP A 61 1.15 4.21 -1.40
N PRO A 62 2.12 4.34 -0.49
CA PRO A 62 1.87 4.97 0.81
C PRO A 62 1.47 6.44 0.69
N GLU A 63 2.03 7.19 -0.25
CA GLU A 63 1.71 8.60 -0.48
C GLU A 63 1.80 9.00 -1.95
N GLY A 64 1.34 10.23 -2.24
CA GLY A 64 1.08 10.69 -3.59
C GLY A 64 2.26 11.15 -4.42
N CYS A 65 3.36 11.59 -3.83
CA CYS A 65 4.44 12.22 -4.56
C CYS A 65 5.66 11.31 -4.70
N ALA A 66 5.74 10.54 -5.79
CA ALA A 66 6.85 9.63 -6.04
C ALA A 66 8.20 10.36 -6.15
N ALA A 67 8.24 11.46 -6.88
CA ALA A 67 9.45 12.28 -7.10
C ALA A 67 9.73 13.31 -6.01
N CYS A 68 9.05 13.27 -4.87
CA CYS A 68 9.35 14.11 -3.72
C CYS A 68 10.41 13.42 -2.84
N GLY A 69 11.65 13.82 -2.99
CA GLY A 69 12.77 13.31 -2.20
C GLY A 69 12.90 13.97 -0.82
N MET A 70 13.99 13.65 -0.11
CA MET A 70 14.28 14.19 1.23
C MET A 70 14.47 15.71 1.26
N LYS A 71 14.84 16.34 0.14
CA LYS A 71 14.89 17.80 0.06
C LYS A 71 13.50 18.42 0.19
N THR A 72 12.48 17.77 -0.37
CA THR A 72 11.09 18.22 -0.29
C THR A 72 10.49 17.90 1.07
N ASN A 73 10.76 16.70 1.58
CA ASN A 73 10.33 16.24 2.89
C ASN A 73 11.38 15.28 3.47
N PRO A 74 12.12 15.68 4.51
CA PRO A 74 13.15 14.82 5.12
C PRO A 74 12.62 13.44 5.55
N SER A 75 11.36 13.34 5.95
CA SER A 75 10.73 12.09 6.35
C SER A 75 10.69 11.05 5.23
N ASN A 76 10.80 11.44 3.96
CA ASN A 76 10.80 10.52 2.82
C ASN A 76 12.02 9.57 2.79
N GLY A 77 13.00 9.79 3.65
CA GLY A 77 14.13 8.87 3.83
C GLY A 77 13.73 7.44 4.16
N TYR A 78 12.56 7.21 4.78
CA TYR A 78 12.04 5.86 5.06
C TYR A 78 11.91 4.99 3.80
N ARG A 79 11.72 5.61 2.64
CA ARG A 79 11.57 4.93 1.33
C ARG A 79 12.85 4.23 0.87
N ASN A 80 13.98 4.56 1.46
CA ASN A 80 15.26 3.88 1.19
C ASN A 80 15.47 2.64 2.07
N GLY A 81 14.64 2.44 3.07
CA GLY A 81 14.82 1.41 4.09
C GLY A 81 13.72 0.33 4.09
N THR A 82 13.76 -0.48 5.14
CA THR A 82 12.86 -1.62 5.31
C THR A 82 11.45 -1.23 5.73
N MET A 83 11.23 -0.01 6.21
CA MET A 83 9.89 0.48 6.57
C MET A 83 8.96 0.48 5.36
N HIS A 84 9.44 0.97 4.21
CA HIS A 84 8.66 0.92 2.95
C HIS A 84 8.37 -0.51 2.52
N SER A 85 9.34 -1.41 2.70
CA SER A 85 9.18 -2.84 2.40
C SER A 85 8.09 -3.49 3.25
N SER A 86 8.12 -3.27 4.55
CA SER A 86 7.15 -3.83 5.51
C SER A 86 5.74 -3.32 5.24
N TYR A 87 5.62 -2.01 4.99
CA TYR A 87 4.34 -1.41 4.58
C TYR A 87 3.79 -2.06 3.31
N THR A 88 4.62 -2.17 2.27
CA THR A 88 4.22 -2.76 0.99
C THR A 88 3.73 -4.20 1.18
N ALA A 89 4.50 -5.02 1.89
CA ALA A 89 4.15 -6.40 2.15
C ALA A 89 2.80 -6.53 2.88
N ALA A 90 2.63 -5.80 3.97
CA ALA A 90 1.41 -5.83 4.77
C ALA A 90 0.20 -5.28 3.99
N SER A 91 0.38 -4.16 3.31
CA SER A 91 -0.68 -3.50 2.52
C SER A 91 -1.20 -4.41 1.40
N PHE A 92 -0.32 -5.07 0.66
CA PHE A 92 -0.73 -6.00 -0.41
C PHE A 92 -1.50 -7.21 0.17
N ALA A 93 -1.00 -7.81 1.24
CA ALA A 93 -1.70 -8.93 1.89
C ALA A 93 -3.13 -8.54 2.32
N ARG A 94 -3.31 -7.34 2.88
CA ARG A 94 -4.62 -6.86 3.34
C ARG A 94 -5.58 -6.53 2.18
N LYS A 95 -5.07 -6.06 1.05
CA LYS A 95 -5.88 -5.84 -0.17
C LYS A 95 -6.54 -7.14 -0.65
N TYR A 96 -5.81 -8.23 -0.66
CA TYR A 96 -6.37 -9.53 -1.00
C TYR A 96 -7.41 -10.02 0.02
N LEU A 97 -7.19 -9.79 1.30
CA LEU A 97 -8.19 -10.13 2.33
C LEU A 97 -9.48 -9.32 2.17
N LEU A 98 -9.36 -8.03 1.84
CA LEU A 98 -10.52 -7.19 1.53
C LEU A 98 -11.26 -7.69 0.30
N ALA A 99 -10.54 -8.00 -0.77
CA ALA A 99 -11.14 -8.54 -1.99
C ALA A 99 -11.93 -9.84 -1.73
N ASP A 100 -11.37 -10.74 -0.92
CA ASP A 100 -12.06 -11.98 -0.51
C ASP A 100 -13.32 -11.69 0.29
N SER A 101 -13.28 -10.73 1.22
CA SER A 101 -14.43 -10.39 2.06
C SER A 101 -15.61 -9.87 1.23
N PHE A 102 -15.35 -9.16 0.15
CA PHE A 102 -16.37 -8.68 -0.80
C PHE A 102 -16.62 -9.61 -1.98
N LYS A 103 -15.83 -10.68 -2.10
CA LYS A 103 -15.89 -11.64 -3.23
C LYS A 103 -15.77 -10.92 -4.59
N VAL A 104 -14.88 -9.96 -4.71
CA VAL A 104 -14.57 -9.26 -5.96
C VAL A 104 -13.33 -9.83 -6.63
N ASN A 105 -13.24 -9.70 -7.96
CA ASN A 105 -12.13 -10.23 -8.74
C ASN A 105 -10.94 -9.27 -8.75
N PHE A 106 -10.16 -9.25 -7.66
CA PHE A 106 -8.97 -8.43 -7.54
C PHE A 106 -7.75 -9.13 -8.12
N LEU A 107 -7.24 -8.64 -9.24
CA LEU A 107 -6.05 -9.18 -9.89
C LEU A 107 -4.75 -8.72 -9.23
N GLY A 108 -4.70 -7.47 -8.78
CA GLY A 108 -3.50 -6.95 -8.15
C GLY A 108 -3.47 -5.43 -8.07
N ALA A 109 -2.34 -4.94 -7.58
CA ALA A 109 -2.04 -3.53 -7.50
C ALA A 109 -0.62 -3.28 -8.02
N VAL A 110 -0.40 -2.10 -8.57
CA VAL A 110 0.91 -1.68 -9.05
C VAL A 110 1.40 -0.45 -8.28
N THR A 111 2.68 -0.24 -8.30
CA THR A 111 3.36 0.91 -7.70
C THR A 111 3.94 1.82 -8.78
N TRP A 112 4.22 3.05 -8.42
CA TRP A 112 4.98 4.02 -9.17
C TRP A 112 6.12 4.57 -8.30
N ALA A 113 7.41 4.56 -8.69
CA ALA A 113 7.94 4.15 -9.98
C ALA A 113 8.97 3.03 -9.78
N PHE A 114 9.48 2.47 -10.90
CA PHE A 114 10.59 1.52 -10.79
C PHE A 114 11.88 2.23 -10.39
N GLU A 115 12.27 3.24 -11.17
CA GLU A 115 13.47 4.04 -10.97
C GLU A 115 13.28 5.42 -11.62
N PHE A 116 13.95 6.44 -11.08
CA PHE A 116 14.14 7.74 -11.72
C PHE A 116 15.58 7.85 -12.20
N GLU A 117 15.77 8.17 -13.46
CA GLU A 117 17.09 8.33 -14.05
C GLU A 117 17.78 9.63 -13.54
N ASP A 118 19.12 9.60 -13.49
CA ASP A 118 19.97 10.74 -13.16
C ASP A 118 19.63 11.44 -11.83
N GLN A 119 19.14 10.68 -10.86
CA GLN A 119 18.80 11.21 -9.56
C GLN A 119 19.91 10.99 -8.52
N PRO A 120 19.99 11.83 -7.49
CA PRO A 120 20.91 11.58 -6.39
C PRO A 120 20.65 10.24 -5.73
N TRP A 121 21.71 9.54 -5.39
CA TRP A 121 21.62 8.22 -4.74
C TRP A 121 20.81 8.29 -3.44
N PHE A 122 19.89 7.34 -3.27
CA PHE A 122 19.06 7.20 -2.07
C PHE A 122 18.41 8.52 -1.62
N TYR A 123 17.93 9.28 -2.58
CA TYR A 123 17.36 10.62 -2.32
C TYR A 123 15.96 10.59 -1.66
N GLY A 124 15.43 9.42 -1.38
CA GLY A 124 14.11 9.25 -0.76
C GLY A 124 12.96 9.34 -1.75
N PHE A 125 13.22 9.17 -3.05
CA PHE A 125 12.16 8.98 -4.01
C PHE A 125 11.40 7.68 -3.75
N ARG A 126 10.12 7.64 -4.11
CA ARG A 126 9.32 6.44 -4.03
C ARG A 126 9.54 5.60 -5.28
N ASP A 127 10.67 4.96 -5.33
CA ASP A 127 11.11 4.07 -6.39
C ASP A 127 11.64 2.75 -5.80
N LEU A 128 11.82 1.76 -6.65
CA LEU A 128 12.25 0.42 -6.28
C LEU A 128 13.76 0.26 -6.34
N ALA A 129 14.43 1.12 -7.11
CA ALA A 129 15.88 1.15 -7.27
C ALA A 129 16.38 2.60 -7.32
N THR A 130 17.67 2.79 -7.15
CA THR A 130 18.37 4.07 -7.28
C THR A 130 19.65 3.86 -8.10
N ASN A 131 19.69 4.45 -9.29
CA ASN A 131 20.82 4.32 -10.24
C ASN A 131 21.32 2.87 -10.40
N GLY A 132 20.39 1.94 -10.64
CA GLY A 132 20.67 0.51 -10.80
C GLY A 132 20.87 -0.28 -9.51
N VAL A 133 20.84 0.35 -8.33
CA VAL A 133 20.94 -0.33 -7.04
C VAL A 133 19.56 -0.58 -6.45
N ASP A 134 19.25 -1.84 -6.17
CA ASP A 134 17.99 -2.26 -5.61
C ASP A 134 17.74 -1.66 -4.22
N LYS A 135 16.57 -1.09 -4.02
CA LYS A 135 16.09 -0.75 -2.68
C LYS A 135 15.44 -1.96 -2.01
N PRO A 136 15.38 -2.00 -0.67
CA PRO A 136 14.77 -3.11 0.05
C PRO A 136 13.36 -3.48 -0.42
N VAL A 137 12.55 -2.51 -0.82
CA VAL A 137 11.18 -2.72 -1.29
C VAL A 137 11.10 -3.56 -2.57
N LEU A 138 12.09 -3.48 -3.46
CA LEU A 138 12.13 -4.31 -4.67
C LEU A 138 12.17 -5.80 -4.32
N ASN A 139 12.82 -6.17 -3.22
CA ASN A 139 12.87 -7.56 -2.77
C ASN A 139 11.50 -8.08 -2.33
N VAL A 140 10.61 -7.23 -1.82
CA VAL A 140 9.21 -7.62 -1.52
C VAL A 140 8.49 -8.02 -2.81
N PHE A 141 8.62 -7.23 -3.88
CA PHE A 141 8.03 -7.58 -5.18
C PHE A 141 8.62 -8.85 -5.76
N ARG A 142 9.94 -9.04 -5.64
CA ARG A 142 10.60 -10.29 -6.05
C ARG A 142 10.11 -11.50 -5.26
N MET A 143 9.92 -11.35 -3.94
CA MET A 143 9.36 -12.43 -3.11
C MET A 143 7.92 -12.74 -3.50
N PHE A 144 7.07 -11.73 -3.71
CA PHE A 144 5.72 -11.95 -4.22
C PHE A 144 5.69 -12.64 -5.57
N GLY A 145 6.58 -12.23 -6.49
CA GLY A 145 6.69 -12.86 -7.81
C GLY A 145 7.12 -14.34 -7.76
N LYS A 146 7.78 -14.77 -6.68
CA LYS A 146 8.16 -16.17 -6.45
C LYS A 146 7.07 -16.99 -5.77
N MET A 147 6.09 -16.35 -5.13
CA MET A 147 4.98 -17.05 -4.47
C MET A 147 4.12 -17.75 -5.51
N LYS A 148 3.80 -19.02 -5.27
CA LYS A 148 2.97 -19.85 -6.13
C LYS A 148 1.99 -20.66 -5.30
N GLY A 149 1.01 -21.25 -5.97
CA GLY A 149 -0.01 -22.06 -5.30
C GLY A 149 -1.22 -21.25 -4.85
N LYS A 150 -1.88 -21.72 -3.82
CA LYS A 150 -3.08 -21.09 -3.27
C LYS A 150 -2.76 -20.38 -1.96
N ARG A 151 -3.35 -19.21 -1.78
CA ARG A 151 -3.30 -18.51 -0.50
C ARG A 151 -4.17 -19.26 0.51
N VAL A 152 -3.63 -19.48 1.69
CA VAL A 152 -4.35 -20.13 2.80
C VAL A 152 -4.69 -19.12 3.89
N ALA A 153 -5.78 -19.35 4.59
CA ALA A 153 -6.12 -18.58 5.76
C ALA A 153 -5.12 -18.89 6.90
N VAL A 154 -4.68 -17.82 7.56
CA VAL A 154 -3.85 -17.91 8.75
C VAL A 154 -4.60 -17.27 9.90
N THR A 155 -4.62 -17.91 11.05
CA THR A 155 -5.20 -17.39 12.28
C THR A 155 -4.18 -17.38 13.39
N GLY A 156 -4.27 -16.43 14.29
CA GLY A 156 -3.37 -16.29 15.43
C GLY A 156 -4.00 -15.41 16.51
N ASN A 157 -3.64 -15.64 17.74
CA ASN A 157 -4.18 -14.92 18.91
C ASN A 157 -3.67 -13.47 19.03
N GLN A 158 -2.62 -13.12 18.31
CA GLN A 158 -2.04 -11.78 18.29
C GLN A 158 -2.25 -11.05 16.95
N MET A 159 -3.10 -11.59 16.08
CA MET A 159 -3.39 -10.95 14.80
C MET A 159 -4.53 -9.95 14.94
N TYR A 160 -4.33 -8.75 14.42
CA TYR A 160 -5.43 -7.82 14.19
C TYR A 160 -6.35 -8.37 13.11
N ASP A 161 -7.64 -8.34 13.37
CA ASP A 161 -8.62 -8.67 12.34
C ASP A 161 -8.70 -7.55 11.27
N LEU A 162 -9.28 -7.90 10.14
CA LEU A 162 -9.37 -6.99 9.00
C LEU A 162 -10.18 -5.73 9.33
N LYS A 163 -11.26 -5.87 10.12
CA LYS A 163 -12.10 -4.75 10.54
C LYS A 163 -11.31 -3.77 11.40
N THR A 164 -10.58 -4.27 12.37
CA THR A 164 -9.71 -3.45 13.23
C THR A 164 -8.67 -2.70 12.39
N MET A 165 -8.06 -3.35 11.40
CA MET A 165 -7.09 -2.70 10.52
C MET A 165 -7.68 -1.61 9.63
N VAL A 166 -8.92 -1.79 9.15
CA VAL A 166 -9.62 -0.80 8.32
C VAL A 166 -10.12 0.36 9.14
N ASP A 167 -10.70 0.08 10.30
CA ASP A 167 -11.41 1.08 11.11
C ASP A 167 -10.47 1.90 12.02
N SER A 168 -9.31 1.37 12.34
CA SER A 168 -8.39 2.01 13.28
C SER A 168 -6.98 2.15 12.72
N SER A 169 -6.28 3.13 13.25
CA SER A 169 -4.84 3.21 13.12
C SER A 169 -4.20 1.98 13.77
N VAL A 170 -3.36 1.27 13.05
CA VAL A 170 -2.54 0.19 13.61
C VAL A 170 -1.59 0.70 14.71
N ARG A 171 -1.55 2.00 14.90
CA ARG A 171 -0.74 2.71 15.90
C ARG A 171 -1.58 3.26 17.03
N ARG A 172 -2.31 2.43 17.72
CA ARG A 172 -2.94 2.89 18.96
C ARG A 172 -1.92 3.07 20.08
N ASN A 173 -0.88 2.24 20.08
CA ASN A 173 0.21 2.33 21.04
C ASN A 173 1.54 2.19 20.32
N TYR A 174 2.54 2.89 20.79
CA TYR A 174 3.91 2.86 20.27
C TYR A 174 4.53 1.45 20.28
N ASN A 175 4.02 0.57 21.14
CA ASN A 175 4.50 -0.78 21.36
C ASN A 175 3.72 -1.86 20.57
N ASP A 176 2.76 -1.47 19.74
CA ASP A 176 1.88 -2.40 19.01
C ASP A 176 2.38 -2.71 17.59
N VAL A 177 3.64 -2.47 17.28
CA VAL A 177 4.27 -2.72 15.98
C VAL A 177 5.24 -3.88 16.07
#